data_88078c497ebc8e92f256be791d3d6aee
#
_entry.id   88078c497ebc8e92f256be791d3d6aee
#
_cell.length_a   1.000
_cell.length_b   1.000
_cell.length_c   1.000
_cell.angle_alpha   90.00
_cell.angle_beta   90.00
_cell.angle_gamma   90.00
#
_symmetry.space_group_name_H-M   'P 1'
#
loop_
_entity.id
_entity.type
_entity.pdbx_description
1 polymer ?
#
loop_
_entity_poly.entity_id
_entity_poly.type
_entity_poly.pdbx_seq_one_letter_code
_entity_poly.pdbx_strand_id
1 'polypeptide(L)'
;MKKRTRSYDSSISFLVCTPTEENGQIWKEFLKSSQGYWYLRCQECGELSMRSCDIHNLQFESEYNEELRQYIVKPESIRLVCPYCKFEHTEDMKHVMNINGGYIHKIPSKLTEAPGFQIGALASQLPALSWKNIANAQLEAGKKSDIETQTTFDNSFRGLPFKRREVTKEDFEKLRVHCWRQHEAPSLSNVEMLFMTSDTQDNRSVVMVCALDVNDNLYVIESKEVEFLFLKDEQRALINERSEVPVETVEDMLNKEYLVENGVGIRPMFCLIDRQGHRSNDVEYFARHHSNVIMYQGTNLTSETWRMSETNKRLILAAARKWQAHLIYYLYSQKKRGQNYLYFHPDTKDEVIKEIVCVKPDNGKKFGSDPERWEPENGAQHDFFDTLKMAYLAVDFAIKTMSRKRWRFCKAPSLLRRWETQIAAENAVQQYQEVIKNEDKERLAWFKQ
;
A
#
# COMPACT_ATOMS: atom_id res chain seq x y z
N MET A 1 -7.63 36.33 -7.51
CA MET A 1 -7.73 36.77 -8.91
C MET A 1 -8.94 37.67 -9.19
N LYS A 2 -10.16 37.29 -8.83
CA LYS A 2 -11.39 38.12 -9.08
C LYS A 2 -11.33 39.57 -8.60
N LYS A 3 -10.48 39.97 -7.65
CA LYS A 3 -10.31 41.35 -7.19
C LYS A 3 -9.54 42.26 -8.16
N ARG A 4 -8.64 41.68 -8.99
CA ARG A 4 -7.80 42.46 -9.93
C ARG A 4 -8.53 42.86 -11.22
N THR A 5 -9.63 42.18 -11.56
CA THR A 5 -10.38 42.42 -12.80
C THR A 5 -11.58 43.36 -12.60
N ARG A 6 -11.87 43.78 -11.36
CA ARG A 6 -13.04 44.63 -11.04
C ARG A 6 -12.97 46.04 -11.62
N SER A 7 -11.79 46.49 -12.03
CA SER A 7 -11.58 47.85 -12.58
C SER A 7 -11.76 47.92 -14.10
N TYR A 8 -12.14 46.82 -14.74
CA TYR A 8 -12.30 46.75 -16.19
C TYR A 8 -13.72 46.37 -16.55
N ASP A 9 -14.31 47.06 -17.53
CA ASP A 9 -15.67 46.81 -18.03
C ASP A 9 -15.77 45.42 -18.72
N SER A 10 -14.66 44.93 -19.29
CA SER A 10 -14.56 43.60 -19.85
C SER A 10 -13.24 42.93 -19.38
N SER A 11 -13.33 41.71 -18.91
CA SER A 11 -12.14 40.94 -18.49
C SER A 11 -12.33 39.47 -18.73
N ILE A 12 -11.27 38.79 -19.16
CA ILE A 12 -11.22 37.35 -19.32
C ILE A 12 -10.19 36.79 -18.33
N SER A 13 -10.61 35.78 -17.57
CA SER A 13 -9.70 35.05 -16.67
C SER A 13 -9.51 33.61 -17.17
N PHE A 14 -8.27 33.25 -17.46
CA PHE A 14 -7.91 31.89 -17.79
C PHE A 14 -7.31 31.18 -16.58
N LEU A 15 -7.86 30.01 -16.25
CA LEU A 15 -7.34 29.12 -15.21
C LEU A 15 -6.94 27.82 -15.89
N VAL A 16 -5.63 27.54 -15.92
CA VAL A 16 -5.07 26.32 -16.50
C VAL A 16 -4.18 25.65 -15.46
N CYS A 17 -4.48 24.43 -15.12
CA CYS A 17 -3.73 23.64 -14.15
C CYS A 17 -4.13 22.17 -14.25
N THR A 18 -3.23 21.29 -13.87
CA THR A 18 -3.57 19.89 -13.55
C THR A 18 -4.33 19.86 -12.23
N PRO A 19 -5.51 19.23 -12.15
CA PRO A 19 -6.23 19.10 -10.89
C PRO A 19 -5.45 18.18 -9.95
N THR A 20 -5.28 18.58 -8.70
CA THR A 20 -4.59 17.77 -7.69
C THR A 20 -5.57 16.99 -6.83
N GLU A 21 -6.56 17.68 -6.28
CA GLU A 21 -7.56 17.15 -5.36
C GLU A 21 -8.96 17.65 -5.70
N GLU A 22 -10.01 16.92 -5.26
CA GLU A 22 -11.41 17.33 -5.45
C GLU A 22 -11.72 18.70 -4.84
N ASN A 23 -11.02 19.04 -3.74
CA ASN A 23 -11.14 20.33 -3.08
C ASN A 23 -10.25 21.42 -3.68
N GLY A 24 -9.42 21.09 -4.67
CA GLY A 24 -8.51 22.01 -5.36
C GLY A 24 -9.26 23.12 -6.11
N GLN A 25 -8.65 24.32 -6.17
CA GLN A 25 -9.29 25.50 -6.77
C GLN A 25 -9.69 25.30 -8.22
N ILE A 26 -8.82 24.68 -9.03
CA ILE A 26 -9.09 24.45 -10.46
C ILE A 26 -10.30 23.54 -10.66
N TRP A 27 -10.42 22.48 -9.84
CA TRP A 27 -11.52 21.55 -9.94
C TRP A 27 -12.85 22.18 -9.48
N LYS A 28 -12.82 22.97 -8.41
CA LYS A 28 -14.01 23.74 -7.98
C LYS A 28 -14.50 24.70 -9.05
N GLU A 29 -13.61 25.40 -9.74
CA GLU A 29 -14.01 26.30 -10.82
C GLU A 29 -14.49 25.48 -12.05
N PHE A 30 -13.87 24.34 -12.38
CA PHE A 30 -14.36 23.46 -13.43
C PHE A 30 -15.78 22.94 -13.13
N LEU A 31 -16.07 22.55 -11.88
CA LEU A 31 -17.42 22.09 -11.51
C LEU A 31 -18.50 23.18 -11.60
N LYS A 32 -18.12 24.46 -11.52
CA LYS A 32 -19.04 25.61 -11.72
C LYS A 32 -19.21 25.97 -13.18
N SER A 33 -18.34 25.48 -14.05
CA SER A 33 -18.32 25.79 -15.50
C SER A 33 -19.27 24.92 -16.30
N SER A 34 -19.16 24.98 -17.64
CA SER A 34 -19.89 24.13 -18.59
C SER A 34 -19.50 22.65 -18.52
N GLN A 35 -18.39 22.31 -17.87
CA GLN A 35 -17.86 20.95 -17.70
C GLN A 35 -17.72 20.16 -19.01
N GLY A 36 -16.99 20.72 -19.97
CA GLY A 36 -16.68 20.04 -21.23
C GLY A 36 -15.60 19.00 -21.06
N TYR A 37 -15.87 17.78 -21.50
CA TYR A 37 -14.90 16.70 -21.55
C TYR A 37 -14.57 16.37 -23.00
N TRP A 38 -13.28 16.15 -23.30
CA TRP A 38 -12.83 15.77 -24.62
C TRP A 38 -13.11 14.31 -24.91
N TYR A 39 -13.71 14.04 -26.06
CA TYR A 39 -14.00 12.70 -26.58
C TYR A 39 -13.29 12.45 -27.89
N LEU A 40 -12.70 11.28 -28.02
CA LEU A 40 -12.19 10.73 -29.26
C LEU A 40 -13.36 10.12 -30.05
N ARG A 41 -13.35 10.32 -31.37
CA ARG A 41 -14.36 9.74 -32.26
C ARG A 41 -13.97 8.33 -32.67
N CYS A 42 -14.88 7.39 -32.51
CA CYS A 42 -14.69 6.04 -32.99
C CYS A 42 -14.67 6.02 -34.54
N GLN A 43 -13.66 5.34 -35.09
CA GLN A 43 -13.51 5.28 -36.54
C GLN A 43 -14.51 4.30 -37.21
N GLU A 44 -15.05 3.37 -36.44
CA GLU A 44 -16.05 2.39 -36.95
C GLU A 44 -17.48 2.94 -36.85
N CYS A 45 -17.96 3.25 -35.66
CA CYS A 45 -19.35 3.70 -35.47
C CYS A 45 -19.56 5.21 -35.62
N GLY A 46 -18.50 6.00 -35.72
CA GLY A 46 -18.58 7.45 -35.85
C GLY A 46 -18.98 8.24 -34.59
N GLU A 47 -19.20 7.56 -33.45
CA GLU A 47 -19.66 8.18 -32.20
C GLU A 47 -18.53 8.82 -31.42
N LEU A 48 -18.82 9.92 -30.71
CA LEU A 48 -17.94 10.50 -29.69
C LEU A 48 -18.10 9.71 -28.38
N SER A 49 -17.49 8.55 -28.33
CA SER A 49 -17.75 7.54 -27.30
C SER A 49 -16.63 7.34 -26.28
N MET A 50 -15.37 7.72 -26.62
CA MET A 50 -14.21 7.46 -25.78
C MET A 50 -13.71 8.75 -25.15
N ARG A 51 -14.11 9.00 -23.90
CA ARG A 51 -13.64 10.18 -23.15
C ARG A 51 -12.15 10.05 -22.85
N SER A 52 -11.38 11.09 -23.12
CA SER A 52 -9.92 11.06 -23.07
C SER A 52 -9.33 10.77 -21.69
N CYS A 53 -10.10 10.94 -20.62
CA CYS A 53 -9.71 10.59 -19.25
C CYS A 53 -10.14 9.18 -18.81
N ASP A 54 -10.94 8.45 -19.61
CA ASP A 54 -11.42 7.13 -19.25
C ASP A 54 -10.44 6.04 -19.73
N ILE A 55 -9.30 6.00 -19.07
CA ILE A 55 -8.17 5.12 -19.41
C ILE A 55 -8.53 3.63 -19.29
N HIS A 56 -9.59 3.25 -18.57
CA HIS A 56 -10.06 1.87 -18.50
C HIS A 56 -10.52 1.30 -19.86
N ASN A 57 -10.80 2.14 -20.85
CA ASN A 57 -11.06 1.70 -22.20
C ASN A 57 -9.78 1.29 -22.96
N LEU A 58 -8.59 1.63 -22.44
CA LEU A 58 -7.31 1.16 -22.95
C LEU A 58 -7.03 -0.23 -22.37
N GLN A 59 -7.20 -1.25 -23.21
CA GLN A 59 -6.98 -2.65 -22.86
C GLN A 59 -5.60 -3.08 -23.34
N PHE A 60 -4.95 -3.95 -22.57
CA PHE A 60 -3.63 -4.50 -22.88
C PHE A 60 -3.38 -5.78 -22.09
N GLU A 61 -2.50 -6.63 -22.62
CA GLU A 61 -1.95 -7.77 -21.91
C GLU A 61 -0.64 -7.37 -21.25
N SER A 62 -0.31 -8.05 -20.14
CA SER A 62 0.97 -7.92 -19.47
C SER A 62 1.52 -9.30 -19.14
N GLU A 63 2.84 -9.44 -19.20
CA GLU A 63 3.55 -10.65 -18.82
C GLU A 63 4.59 -10.35 -17.73
N TYR A 64 4.88 -11.33 -16.92
CA TYR A 64 5.88 -11.19 -15.89
C TYR A 64 7.28 -11.40 -16.47
N ASN A 65 8.13 -10.39 -16.39
CA ASN A 65 9.53 -10.48 -16.77
C ASN A 65 10.38 -10.92 -15.55
N GLU A 66 10.97 -12.09 -15.61
CA GLU A 66 11.76 -12.65 -14.51
C GLU A 66 13.06 -11.86 -14.23
N GLU A 67 13.67 -11.26 -15.25
CA GLU A 67 14.92 -10.50 -15.10
C GLU A 67 14.67 -9.17 -14.40
N LEU A 68 13.64 -8.45 -14.84
CA LEU A 68 13.25 -7.16 -14.25
C LEU A 68 12.33 -7.32 -13.03
N ARG A 69 11.83 -8.55 -12.79
CA ARG A 69 10.92 -8.91 -11.70
C ARG A 69 9.68 -8.03 -11.62
N GLN A 70 9.17 -7.66 -12.77
CA GLN A 70 7.97 -6.85 -12.91
C GLN A 70 7.15 -7.32 -14.09
N TYR A 71 5.87 -7.00 -14.06
CA TYR A 71 5.03 -7.18 -15.24
C TYR A 71 5.32 -6.09 -16.25
N ILE A 72 5.38 -6.45 -17.49
CA ILE A 72 5.61 -5.55 -18.63
C ILE A 72 4.40 -5.64 -19.54
N VAL A 73 3.96 -4.49 -20.03
CA VAL A 73 2.89 -4.41 -21.03
C VAL A 73 3.40 -4.95 -22.36
N LYS A 74 2.64 -5.83 -23.01
CA LYS A 74 2.87 -6.26 -24.39
C LYS A 74 2.42 -5.16 -25.35
N PRO A 75 3.34 -4.45 -26.05
CA PRO A 75 2.96 -3.30 -26.86
C PRO A 75 1.97 -3.62 -27.98
N GLU A 76 2.09 -4.81 -28.56
CA GLU A 76 1.24 -5.29 -29.64
C GLU A 76 -0.21 -5.60 -29.23
N SER A 77 -0.45 -5.77 -27.93
CA SER A 77 -1.79 -6.05 -27.37
C SER A 77 -2.58 -4.79 -27.03
N ILE A 78 -1.96 -3.61 -27.11
CA ILE A 78 -2.61 -2.37 -26.67
C ILE A 78 -3.71 -1.96 -27.64
N ARG A 79 -4.94 -1.83 -27.13
CA ARG A 79 -6.13 -1.44 -27.90
C ARG A 79 -6.96 -0.43 -27.10
N LEU A 80 -7.40 0.63 -27.76
CA LEU A 80 -8.44 1.49 -27.20
C LEU A 80 -9.79 0.99 -27.69
N VAL A 81 -10.59 0.43 -26.79
CA VAL A 81 -11.85 -0.23 -27.14
C VAL A 81 -13.00 0.76 -27.06
N CYS A 82 -13.76 0.88 -28.14
CA CYS A 82 -14.96 1.69 -28.13
C CYS A 82 -15.99 1.11 -27.16
N PRO A 83 -16.48 1.88 -26.16
CA PRO A 83 -17.47 1.36 -25.22
C PRO A 83 -18.83 1.06 -25.90
N TYR A 84 -19.10 1.66 -27.06
CA TYR A 84 -20.35 1.54 -27.79
C TYR A 84 -20.36 0.34 -28.73
N CYS A 85 -19.48 0.32 -29.74
CA CYS A 85 -19.47 -0.74 -30.78
C CYS A 85 -18.41 -1.84 -30.53
N LYS A 86 -17.58 -1.71 -29.50
CA LYS A 86 -16.52 -2.65 -29.16
C LYS A 86 -15.38 -2.73 -30.17
N PHE A 87 -15.34 -1.86 -31.16
CA PHE A 87 -14.21 -1.81 -32.08
C PHE A 87 -12.92 -1.47 -31.37
N GLU A 88 -11.84 -2.16 -31.72
CA GLU A 88 -10.51 -2.04 -31.14
C GLU A 88 -9.61 -1.16 -31.99
N HIS A 89 -9.24 0.02 -31.46
CA HIS A 89 -8.38 0.96 -32.16
C HIS A 89 -6.92 0.74 -31.76
N THR A 90 -6.03 0.85 -32.73
CA THR A 90 -4.57 0.89 -32.54
C THR A 90 -4.08 2.32 -32.43
N GLU A 91 -2.86 2.54 -31.90
CA GLU A 91 -2.37 3.90 -31.61
C GLU A 91 -2.16 4.75 -32.88
N ASP A 92 -1.90 4.15 -34.02
CA ASP A 92 -1.80 4.84 -35.33
C ASP A 92 -3.10 5.57 -35.71
N MET A 93 -4.27 5.07 -35.27
CA MET A 93 -5.56 5.71 -35.48
C MET A 93 -5.77 6.93 -34.57
N LYS A 94 -4.99 7.09 -33.50
CA LYS A 94 -5.16 8.13 -32.49
C LYS A 94 -5.26 9.54 -33.06
N HIS A 95 -4.42 9.85 -34.06
CA HIS A 95 -4.41 11.17 -34.68
C HIS A 95 -5.76 11.49 -35.35
N VAL A 96 -6.28 10.58 -36.17
CA VAL A 96 -7.55 10.75 -36.86
C VAL A 96 -8.73 10.79 -35.89
N MET A 97 -8.73 9.92 -34.88
CA MET A 97 -9.73 9.91 -33.80
C MET A 97 -9.77 11.23 -33.03
N ASN A 98 -8.60 11.86 -32.86
CA ASN A 98 -8.47 13.12 -32.12
C ASN A 98 -8.87 14.32 -32.96
N ILE A 99 -8.46 14.41 -34.25
CA ILE A 99 -8.89 15.49 -35.16
C ILE A 99 -10.41 15.52 -35.30
N ASN A 100 -11.03 14.35 -35.38
CA ASN A 100 -12.48 14.21 -35.46
C ASN A 100 -13.16 14.21 -34.07
N GLY A 101 -12.39 14.40 -33.01
CA GLY A 101 -12.88 14.47 -31.64
C GLY A 101 -13.66 15.74 -31.36
N GLY A 102 -14.17 15.85 -30.14
CA GLY A 102 -14.92 17.03 -29.74
C GLY A 102 -15.21 17.08 -28.23
N TYR A 103 -15.54 18.27 -27.75
CA TYR A 103 -16.00 18.48 -26.39
C TYR A 103 -17.50 18.18 -26.27
N ILE A 104 -17.84 17.40 -25.25
CA ILE A 104 -19.22 17.23 -24.81
C ILE A 104 -19.35 17.89 -23.44
N HIS A 105 -20.20 18.90 -23.33
CA HIS A 105 -20.43 19.67 -22.12
C HIS A 105 -21.59 19.09 -21.31
N LYS A 106 -21.37 18.86 -20.00
CA LYS A 106 -22.45 18.43 -19.10
C LYS A 106 -23.49 19.51 -18.85
N ILE A 107 -23.07 20.78 -18.88
CA ILE A 107 -23.91 21.95 -18.66
C ILE A 107 -23.75 22.92 -19.83
N PRO A 108 -24.34 22.61 -21.00
CA PRO A 108 -24.17 23.42 -22.22
C PRO A 108 -24.62 24.89 -22.05
N SER A 109 -25.61 25.16 -21.19
CA SER A 109 -26.11 26.52 -20.91
C SER A 109 -25.07 27.45 -20.32
N LYS A 110 -24.03 26.91 -19.70
CA LYS A 110 -22.92 27.71 -19.14
C LYS A 110 -21.77 27.94 -20.09
N LEU A 111 -21.83 27.44 -21.32
CA LEU A 111 -20.71 27.50 -22.26
C LEU A 111 -20.30 28.94 -22.61
N THR A 112 -21.25 29.87 -22.69
CA THR A 112 -20.97 31.26 -22.99
C THR A 112 -20.49 32.09 -21.80
N GLU A 113 -20.92 31.73 -20.60
CA GLU A 113 -20.61 32.53 -19.40
C GLU A 113 -19.35 32.02 -18.65
N ALA A 114 -19.22 30.68 -18.56
CA ALA A 114 -18.15 30.01 -17.83
C ALA A 114 -17.73 28.73 -18.56
N PRO A 115 -17.07 28.85 -19.72
CA PRO A 115 -16.58 27.69 -20.43
C PRO A 115 -15.51 26.95 -19.59
N GLY A 116 -15.65 25.62 -19.49
CA GLY A 116 -14.68 24.77 -18.81
C GLY A 116 -14.38 23.55 -19.64
N PHE A 117 -13.11 23.18 -19.72
CA PHE A 117 -12.61 22.12 -20.59
C PHE A 117 -11.68 21.20 -19.82
N GLN A 118 -11.84 19.90 -19.99
CA GLN A 118 -10.96 18.87 -19.45
C GLN A 118 -10.50 17.96 -20.58
N ILE A 119 -9.23 17.63 -20.58
CA ILE A 119 -8.62 16.68 -21.53
C ILE A 119 -7.70 15.71 -20.76
N GLY A 120 -7.75 14.44 -21.12
CA GLY A 120 -6.88 13.39 -20.59
C GLY A 120 -5.81 12.94 -21.59
N ALA A 121 -4.85 12.15 -21.11
CA ALA A 121 -3.69 11.73 -21.89
C ALA A 121 -4.01 10.88 -23.12
N LEU A 122 -5.16 10.16 -23.15
CA LEU A 122 -5.52 9.38 -24.33
C LEU A 122 -5.60 10.19 -25.61
N ALA A 123 -5.91 11.50 -25.53
CA ALA A 123 -5.95 12.42 -26.66
C ALA A 123 -4.60 13.07 -27.01
N SER A 124 -3.58 12.97 -26.14
CA SER A 124 -2.31 13.65 -26.35
C SER A 124 -1.50 13.02 -27.48
N GLN A 125 -0.92 13.85 -28.33
CA GLN A 125 -0.01 13.44 -29.42
C GLN A 125 1.47 13.43 -28.99
N LEU A 126 1.77 13.77 -27.73
CA LEU A 126 3.13 13.75 -27.21
C LEU A 126 3.66 12.32 -27.10
N PRO A 127 4.89 12.01 -27.55
CA PRO A 127 5.48 10.68 -27.42
C PRO A 127 5.53 10.16 -25.98
N ALA A 128 5.74 11.07 -25.01
CA ALA A 128 5.71 10.73 -23.58
C ALA A 128 4.34 10.22 -23.09
N LEU A 129 3.27 10.54 -23.82
CA LEU A 129 1.88 10.12 -23.56
C LEU A 129 1.38 9.17 -24.65
N SER A 130 2.26 8.33 -25.20
CA SER A 130 1.87 7.21 -26.06
C SER A 130 0.97 6.23 -25.26
N TRP A 131 0.11 5.52 -25.95
CA TRP A 131 -0.74 4.52 -25.29
C TRP A 131 0.07 3.45 -24.56
N LYS A 132 1.26 3.12 -25.07
CA LYS A 132 2.21 2.25 -24.35
C LYS A 132 2.63 2.84 -23.00
N ASN A 133 2.99 4.11 -22.96
CA ASN A 133 3.39 4.76 -21.71
C ASN A 133 2.23 4.91 -20.73
N ILE A 134 1.03 5.21 -21.24
CA ILE A 134 -0.19 5.25 -20.45
C ILE A 134 -0.53 3.87 -19.86
N ALA A 135 -0.42 2.80 -20.67
CA ALA A 135 -0.66 1.42 -20.23
C ALA A 135 0.36 0.99 -19.15
N ASN A 136 1.63 1.34 -19.30
CA ASN A 136 2.66 1.08 -18.28
C ASN A 136 2.33 1.83 -16.97
N ALA A 137 1.97 3.11 -17.05
CA ALA A 137 1.58 3.90 -15.89
C ALA A 137 0.32 3.34 -15.19
N GLN A 138 -0.66 2.89 -15.98
CA GLN A 138 -1.87 2.23 -15.45
C GLN A 138 -1.53 0.90 -14.75
N LEU A 139 -0.65 0.11 -15.35
CA LEU A 139 -0.17 -1.15 -14.76
C LEU A 139 0.58 -0.90 -13.46
N GLU A 140 1.42 0.11 -13.42
CA GLU A 140 2.17 0.51 -12.22
C GLU A 140 1.23 1.01 -11.11
N ALA A 141 0.29 1.91 -11.44
CA ALA A 141 -0.71 2.40 -10.50
C ALA A 141 -1.63 1.29 -9.98
N GLY A 142 -1.94 0.29 -10.80
CA GLY A 142 -2.74 -0.86 -10.39
C GLY A 142 -2.02 -1.85 -9.47
N LYS A 143 -0.70 -1.92 -9.55
CA LYS A 143 0.14 -2.83 -8.74
C LYS A 143 0.63 -2.22 -7.43
N LYS A 144 1.05 -0.97 -7.49
CA LYS A 144 1.47 -0.24 -6.31
C LYS A 144 0.24 0.33 -5.62
N SER A 145 0.00 -0.11 -4.39
CA SER A 145 -1.05 0.45 -3.52
C SER A 145 -0.67 1.81 -2.95
N ASP A 146 0.27 2.46 -3.58
CA ASP A 146 0.87 3.70 -3.14
C ASP A 146 0.03 4.88 -3.67
N ILE A 147 -0.43 5.70 -2.73
CA ILE A 147 -1.24 6.88 -3.01
C ILE A 147 -0.54 7.84 -3.97
N GLU A 148 0.77 8.00 -3.87
CA GLU A 148 1.53 8.94 -4.69
C GLU A 148 1.50 8.51 -6.16
N THR A 149 1.72 7.22 -6.44
CA THR A 149 1.63 6.66 -7.79
C THR A 149 0.20 6.78 -8.34
N GLN A 150 -0.81 6.46 -7.53
CA GLN A 150 -2.21 6.59 -7.94
C GLN A 150 -2.63 8.05 -8.16
N THR A 151 -2.21 8.95 -7.27
CA THR A 151 -2.47 10.39 -7.41
C THR A 151 -1.82 10.93 -8.67
N THR A 152 -0.57 10.58 -8.93
CA THR A 152 0.16 10.97 -10.13
C THR A 152 -0.54 10.46 -11.39
N PHE A 153 -1.01 9.22 -11.38
CA PHE A 153 -1.75 8.64 -12.49
C PHE A 153 -3.06 9.39 -12.77
N ASP A 154 -3.89 9.61 -11.74
CA ASP A 154 -5.15 10.32 -11.90
C ASP A 154 -4.94 11.78 -12.37
N ASN A 155 -3.99 12.48 -11.76
CA ASN A 155 -3.74 13.87 -12.07
C ASN A 155 -3.06 14.06 -13.44
N SER A 156 -1.99 13.31 -13.73
CA SER A 156 -1.14 13.55 -14.89
C SER A 156 -1.62 12.84 -16.15
N PHE A 157 -2.22 11.65 -16.02
CA PHE A 157 -2.70 10.90 -17.20
C PHE A 157 -4.19 11.05 -17.43
N ARG A 158 -5.00 11.03 -16.38
CA ARG A 158 -6.44 11.22 -16.54
C ARG A 158 -6.86 12.67 -16.58
N GLY A 159 -6.04 13.57 -16.00
CA GLY A 159 -6.42 14.98 -15.84
C GLY A 159 -7.62 15.15 -14.90
N LEU A 160 -7.75 14.26 -13.93
CA LEU A 160 -8.80 14.23 -12.92
C LEU A 160 -8.19 14.45 -11.54
N PRO A 161 -8.91 15.06 -10.59
CA PRO A 161 -8.44 15.14 -9.22
C PRO A 161 -8.42 13.75 -8.61
N PHE A 162 -7.40 13.50 -7.79
CA PHE A 162 -7.38 12.31 -6.96
C PHE A 162 -8.53 12.36 -5.97
N LYS A 163 -9.33 11.30 -5.94
CA LYS A 163 -10.46 11.18 -5.03
C LYS A 163 -10.04 10.39 -3.79
N ARG A 164 -9.88 11.09 -2.67
CA ARG A 164 -9.73 10.42 -1.37
C ARG A 164 -11.04 9.77 -0.98
N ARG A 165 -10.95 8.54 -0.54
CA ARG A 165 -12.12 7.83 -0.06
C ARG A 165 -12.42 8.24 1.39
N GLU A 166 -13.67 8.63 1.66
CA GLU A 166 -14.17 8.81 3.02
C GLU A 166 -14.49 7.44 3.64
N VAL A 167 -14.03 7.23 4.87
CA VAL A 167 -14.33 6.02 5.65
C VAL A 167 -15.76 6.15 6.21
N THR A 168 -16.61 5.17 5.95
CA THR A 168 -17.99 5.14 6.43
C THR A 168 -18.20 4.12 7.55
N LYS A 169 -19.32 4.22 8.27
CA LYS A 169 -19.70 3.23 9.31
C LYS A 169 -19.82 1.78 8.79
N GLU A 170 -20.06 1.63 7.49
CA GLU A 170 -20.13 0.33 6.83
C GLU A 170 -18.76 -0.33 6.63
N ASP A 171 -17.68 0.36 6.93
CA ASP A 171 -16.33 -0.13 6.62
C ASP A 171 -15.90 -1.30 7.51
N PHE A 172 -16.48 -1.40 8.73
CA PHE A 172 -16.24 -2.57 9.59
C PHE A 172 -16.65 -3.89 8.90
N GLU A 173 -17.88 -3.96 8.40
CA GLU A 173 -18.38 -5.16 7.72
C GLU A 173 -17.60 -5.42 6.43
N LYS A 174 -17.20 -4.36 5.73
CA LYS A 174 -16.36 -4.46 4.54
C LYS A 174 -14.98 -5.01 4.88
N LEU A 175 -14.39 -4.62 6.01
CA LEU A 175 -13.08 -5.13 6.41
C LEU A 175 -13.14 -6.57 6.90
N ARG A 176 -14.27 -7.00 7.50
CA ARG A 176 -14.50 -8.42 7.84
C ARG A 176 -14.47 -9.33 6.61
N VAL A 177 -14.85 -8.84 5.43
CA VAL A 177 -14.73 -9.58 4.17
C VAL A 177 -13.27 -9.91 3.84
N HIS A 178 -12.30 -9.19 4.40
CA HIS A 178 -10.87 -9.47 4.21
C HIS A 178 -10.36 -10.70 4.98
N CYS A 179 -11.16 -11.31 5.87
CA CYS A 179 -10.78 -12.60 6.45
C CYS A 179 -10.64 -13.65 5.35
N TRP A 180 -9.54 -14.42 5.39
CA TRP A 180 -9.35 -15.45 4.36
C TRP A 180 -10.30 -16.64 4.55
N ARG A 181 -10.60 -17.28 3.44
CA ARG A 181 -11.32 -18.55 3.42
C ARG A 181 -10.30 -19.70 3.48
N GLN A 182 -10.74 -20.91 3.81
CA GLN A 182 -9.85 -22.07 3.96
C GLN A 182 -8.91 -22.28 2.76
N HIS A 183 -9.39 -22.10 1.54
CA HIS A 183 -8.58 -22.26 0.31
C HIS A 183 -7.66 -21.05 -0.01
N GLU A 184 -7.85 -19.94 0.69
CA GLU A 184 -7.04 -18.72 0.58
C GLU A 184 -5.98 -18.63 1.68
N ALA A 185 -6.01 -19.56 2.65
CA ALA A 185 -5.09 -19.56 3.77
C ALA A 185 -3.64 -19.59 3.30
N PRO A 186 -2.75 -18.81 3.93
CA PRO A 186 -1.33 -18.84 3.61
C PRO A 186 -0.75 -20.20 3.95
N SER A 187 0.16 -20.68 3.12
CA SER A 187 0.85 -21.95 3.30
C SER A 187 2.36 -21.74 3.20
N LEU A 188 3.13 -22.64 3.79
CA LEU A 188 4.59 -22.59 3.66
C LEU A 188 5.08 -22.62 2.21
N SER A 189 4.29 -23.16 1.28
CA SER A 189 4.66 -23.26 -0.14
C SER A 189 4.50 -21.94 -0.91
N ASN A 190 3.60 -21.07 -0.49
CA ASN A 190 3.30 -19.80 -1.20
C ASN A 190 3.79 -18.56 -0.47
N VAL A 191 4.06 -18.63 0.84
CA VAL A 191 4.62 -17.52 1.61
C VAL A 191 6.09 -17.30 1.24
N GLU A 192 6.48 -16.09 0.94
CA GLU A 192 7.87 -15.70 0.68
C GLU A 192 8.57 -15.14 1.91
N MET A 193 7.84 -14.45 2.76
CA MET A 193 8.40 -13.78 3.92
C MET A 193 7.39 -13.81 5.08
N LEU A 194 7.88 -14.12 6.28
CA LEU A 194 7.18 -13.90 7.54
C LEU A 194 7.92 -12.84 8.33
N PHE A 195 7.20 -11.88 8.87
CA PHE A 195 7.77 -10.79 9.68
C PHE A 195 6.80 -10.36 10.76
N MET A 196 7.28 -9.54 11.67
CA MET A 196 6.50 -9.06 12.80
C MET A 196 6.57 -7.54 12.89
N THR A 197 5.49 -6.91 13.34
CA THR A 197 5.46 -5.50 13.70
C THR A 197 4.94 -5.34 15.12
N SER A 198 5.44 -4.36 15.86
CA SER A 198 5.04 -4.09 17.22
C SER A 198 4.96 -2.61 17.49
N ASP A 199 3.80 -2.15 17.93
CA ASP A 199 3.58 -0.81 18.48
C ASP A 199 3.67 -0.88 20.02
N THR A 200 4.55 -0.07 20.60
CA THR A 200 4.89 -0.14 22.02
C THR A 200 4.24 0.99 22.79
N GLN A 201 3.32 0.64 23.68
CA GLN A 201 2.63 1.54 24.59
C GLN A 201 3.24 1.49 26.02
N ASP A 202 2.77 2.31 26.93
CA ASP A 202 3.34 2.42 28.30
C ASP A 202 3.31 1.09 29.07
N ASN A 203 2.25 0.31 28.94
CA ASN A 203 2.02 -0.90 29.71
C ASN A 203 1.82 -2.17 28.88
N ARG A 204 1.87 -2.07 27.57
CA ARG A 204 1.68 -3.19 26.63
C ARG A 204 2.36 -2.93 25.31
N SER A 205 2.44 -3.94 24.49
CA SER A 205 2.80 -3.85 23.09
C SER A 205 1.72 -4.52 22.25
N VAL A 206 1.32 -3.86 21.18
CA VAL A 206 0.41 -4.42 20.18
C VAL A 206 1.25 -5.06 19.08
N VAL A 207 1.03 -6.33 18.81
CA VAL A 207 1.87 -7.12 17.91
C VAL A 207 1.04 -7.69 16.78
N MET A 208 1.57 -7.62 15.56
CA MET A 208 1.07 -8.34 14.39
C MET A 208 2.17 -9.19 13.78
N VAL A 209 1.87 -10.45 13.55
CA VAL A 209 2.69 -11.36 12.74
C VAL A 209 2.09 -11.41 11.35
N CYS A 210 2.88 -11.05 10.36
CA CYS A 210 2.44 -10.90 8.97
C CYS A 210 3.24 -11.77 8.04
N ALA A 211 2.58 -12.30 6.99
CA ALA A 211 3.20 -13.02 5.91
C ALA A 211 2.96 -12.33 4.58
N LEU A 212 3.97 -12.34 3.70
CA LEU A 212 3.86 -11.91 2.31
C LEU A 212 3.99 -13.14 1.42
N ASP A 213 3.07 -13.31 0.47
CA ASP A 213 3.13 -14.42 -0.48
C ASP A 213 3.74 -14.03 -1.84
N VAL A 214 3.83 -15.01 -2.74
CA VAL A 214 4.38 -14.84 -4.10
C VAL A 214 3.54 -13.89 -4.98
N ASN A 215 2.29 -13.61 -4.61
CA ASN A 215 1.37 -12.73 -5.32
C ASN A 215 1.24 -11.36 -4.66
N ASP A 216 2.18 -11.01 -3.77
CA ASP A 216 2.19 -9.78 -2.97
C ASP A 216 0.96 -9.63 -2.06
N ASN A 217 0.28 -10.73 -1.69
CA ASN A 217 -0.77 -10.70 -0.69
C ASN A 217 -0.15 -10.60 0.71
N LEU A 218 -0.67 -9.67 1.51
CA LEU A 218 -0.30 -9.51 2.91
C LEU A 218 -1.31 -10.23 3.80
N TYR A 219 -0.84 -11.16 4.62
CA TYR A 219 -1.65 -11.90 5.58
C TYR A 219 -1.30 -11.48 7.00
N VAL A 220 -2.29 -11.07 7.78
CA VAL A 220 -2.15 -10.92 9.23
C VAL A 220 -2.44 -12.27 9.87
N ILE A 221 -1.38 -12.99 10.23
CA ILE A 221 -1.45 -14.37 10.76
C ILE A 221 -1.91 -14.37 12.22
N GLU A 222 -1.36 -13.49 13.02
CA GLU A 222 -1.71 -13.32 14.42
C GLU A 222 -1.67 -11.82 14.78
N SER A 223 -2.62 -11.39 15.60
CA SER A 223 -2.68 -10.03 16.14
C SER A 223 -3.12 -10.08 17.58
N LYS A 224 -2.32 -9.51 18.48
CA LYS A 224 -2.65 -9.48 19.91
C LYS A 224 -1.88 -8.41 20.67
N GLU A 225 -2.32 -8.19 21.89
CA GLU A 225 -1.62 -7.40 22.89
C GLU A 225 -0.76 -8.31 23.79
N VAL A 226 0.44 -7.88 24.11
CA VAL A 226 1.33 -8.51 25.07
C VAL A 226 1.89 -7.45 26.03
N GLU A 227 2.04 -7.82 27.30
CA GLU A 227 2.45 -6.86 28.35
C GLU A 227 3.94 -6.56 28.29
N PHE A 228 4.77 -7.57 27.98
CA PHE A 228 6.22 -7.47 28.07
C PHE A 228 6.90 -7.64 26.72
N LEU A 229 7.99 -6.89 26.52
CA LEU A 229 8.89 -7.10 25.38
C LEU A 229 9.69 -8.41 25.54
N PHE A 230 10.21 -8.63 26.72
CA PHE A 230 10.96 -9.82 27.13
C PHE A 230 10.86 -9.99 28.64
N LEU A 231 11.13 -11.19 29.14
CA LEU A 231 11.20 -11.50 30.57
C LEU A 231 12.40 -12.39 30.84
N LYS A 232 13.09 -12.13 31.95
CA LYS A 232 14.08 -13.07 32.50
C LYS A 232 13.36 -14.28 33.07
N ASP A 233 14.02 -15.45 33.08
CA ASP A 233 13.42 -16.71 33.53
C ASP A 233 12.82 -16.61 34.93
N GLU A 234 13.51 -15.94 35.87
CA GLU A 234 13.03 -15.72 37.24
C GLU A 234 11.74 -14.88 37.28
N GLN A 235 11.67 -13.83 36.47
CA GLN A 235 10.48 -12.96 36.39
C GLN A 235 9.32 -13.72 35.75
N ARG A 236 9.58 -14.49 34.69
CA ARG A 236 8.60 -15.33 34.01
C ARG A 236 8.00 -16.38 34.95
N ALA A 237 8.84 -17.04 35.74
CA ALA A 237 8.39 -18.01 36.73
C ALA A 237 7.43 -17.39 37.75
N LEU A 238 7.80 -16.25 38.33
CA LEU A 238 6.96 -15.53 39.33
C LEU A 238 5.61 -15.06 38.75
N ILE A 239 5.57 -14.65 37.48
CA ILE A 239 4.33 -14.21 36.83
C ILE A 239 3.44 -15.43 36.55
N ASN A 240 4.02 -16.51 36.00
CA ASN A 240 3.28 -17.72 35.66
C ASN A 240 2.73 -18.45 36.88
N GLU A 241 3.36 -18.34 38.06
CA GLU A 241 2.82 -18.84 39.33
C GLU A 241 1.51 -18.15 39.73
N ARG A 242 1.27 -16.93 39.27
CA ARG A 242 0.11 -16.08 39.60
C ARG A 242 -0.92 -16.00 38.47
N SER A 243 -0.65 -16.57 37.32
CA SER A 243 -1.48 -16.50 36.12
C SER A 243 -1.98 -17.92 35.74
N GLU A 244 -3.26 -18.02 35.37
CA GLU A 244 -3.82 -19.25 34.84
C GLU A 244 -3.29 -19.58 33.41
N VAL A 245 -2.82 -18.57 32.71
CA VAL A 245 -2.27 -18.70 31.35
C VAL A 245 -0.82 -18.24 31.35
N PRO A 246 0.10 -19.02 30.76
CA PRO A 246 1.50 -18.61 30.63
C PRO A 246 1.63 -17.24 29.97
N VAL A 247 2.50 -16.38 30.57
CA VAL A 247 2.76 -15.06 29.97
C VAL A 247 3.53 -15.22 28.66
N GLU A 248 3.07 -14.54 27.65
CA GLU A 248 3.73 -14.45 26.35
C GLU A 248 4.28 -13.05 26.15
N THR A 249 5.47 -12.94 25.57
CA THR A 249 6.20 -11.69 25.33
C THR A 249 6.37 -11.43 23.84
N VAL A 250 6.81 -10.22 23.47
CA VAL A 250 7.21 -9.92 22.08
C VAL A 250 8.33 -10.84 21.62
N GLU A 251 9.29 -11.17 22.51
CA GLU A 251 10.38 -12.10 22.25
C GLU A 251 9.87 -13.52 21.94
N ASP A 252 8.90 -14.01 22.71
CA ASP A 252 8.30 -15.33 22.47
C ASP A 252 7.63 -15.38 21.09
N MET A 253 6.87 -14.35 20.71
CA MET A 253 6.25 -14.26 19.41
C MET A 253 7.27 -14.18 18.27
N LEU A 254 8.40 -13.49 18.47
CA LEU A 254 9.47 -13.41 17.49
C LEU A 254 10.19 -14.76 17.29
N ASN A 255 10.24 -15.59 18.34
CA ASN A 255 10.90 -16.90 18.33
C ASN A 255 9.94 -18.08 18.05
N LYS A 256 8.64 -17.84 18.03
CA LYS A 256 7.60 -18.84 17.76
C LYS A 256 7.58 -19.22 16.27
N GLU A 257 7.29 -20.49 16.00
CA GLU A 257 7.06 -20.97 14.65
C GLU A 257 5.59 -20.83 14.26
N TYR A 258 5.38 -20.34 13.05
CA TYR A 258 4.07 -20.11 12.44
C TYR A 258 3.93 -20.93 11.16
N LEU A 259 2.70 -21.06 10.66
CA LEU A 259 2.37 -21.79 9.43
C LEU A 259 2.92 -23.22 9.45
N VAL A 260 2.77 -23.90 10.59
CA VAL A 260 3.36 -25.22 10.80
C VAL A 260 2.69 -26.26 9.90
N GLU A 261 3.46 -26.87 9.01
CA GLU A 261 3.05 -28.00 8.16
C GLU A 261 3.99 -29.17 8.37
N ASN A 262 3.46 -30.36 8.65
CA ASN A 262 4.25 -31.57 8.88
C ASN A 262 5.34 -31.43 9.98
N GLY A 263 5.04 -30.63 11.03
CA GLY A 263 5.95 -30.42 12.14
C GLY A 263 7.04 -29.38 11.88
N VAL A 264 7.00 -28.68 10.75
CA VAL A 264 7.93 -27.61 10.40
C VAL A 264 7.19 -26.31 10.21
N GLY A 265 7.67 -25.27 10.85
CA GLY A 265 7.16 -23.91 10.73
C GLY A 265 8.25 -22.91 10.33
N ILE A 266 7.85 -21.67 10.16
CA ILE A 266 8.77 -20.55 9.91
C ILE A 266 8.62 -19.52 11.03
N ARG A 267 9.74 -18.87 11.39
CA ARG A 267 9.79 -17.78 12.35
C ARG A 267 9.81 -16.44 11.63
N PRO A 268 9.34 -15.36 12.28
CA PRO A 268 9.50 -14.03 11.73
C PRO A 268 10.97 -13.72 11.42
N MET A 269 11.23 -13.32 10.18
CA MET A 269 12.56 -12.99 9.70
C MET A 269 13.12 -11.76 10.42
N PHE A 270 12.24 -10.80 10.71
CA PHE A 270 12.56 -9.61 11.50
C PHE A 270 11.31 -9.05 12.20
N CYS A 271 11.54 -8.18 13.17
CA CYS A 271 10.51 -7.39 13.83
C CYS A 271 10.78 -5.90 13.59
N LEU A 272 9.78 -5.18 13.08
CA LEU A 272 9.79 -3.73 13.06
C LEU A 272 9.03 -3.22 14.28
N ILE A 273 9.72 -2.55 15.22
CA ILE A 273 9.16 -2.13 16.49
C ILE A 273 9.17 -0.60 16.63
N ASP A 274 8.05 -0.02 17.08
CA ASP A 274 8.00 1.41 17.37
C ASP A 274 8.83 1.73 18.61
N ARG A 275 9.72 2.70 18.44
CA ARG A 275 10.58 3.18 19.54
C ARG A 275 10.04 4.48 20.16
N GLN A 276 8.98 5.07 19.64
CA GLN A 276 8.41 6.30 20.20
C GLN A 276 7.70 6.00 21.52
N GLY A 277 7.59 7.02 22.38
CA GLY A 277 6.93 6.89 23.68
C GLY A 277 7.87 6.63 24.85
N HIS A 278 7.29 6.32 26.01
CA HIS A 278 7.99 6.24 27.29
C HIS A 278 8.91 5.02 27.41
N ARG A 279 8.66 3.95 26.64
CA ARG A 279 9.45 2.71 26.66
C ARG A 279 10.60 2.68 25.64
N SER A 280 11.01 3.83 25.09
CA SER A 280 12.07 3.90 24.07
C SER A 280 13.37 3.23 24.48
N ASN A 281 13.77 3.33 25.77
CA ASN A 281 14.97 2.68 26.30
C ASN A 281 14.84 1.16 26.32
N ASP A 282 13.67 0.61 26.66
CA ASP A 282 13.42 -0.83 26.67
C ASP A 282 13.45 -1.38 25.23
N VAL A 283 12.88 -0.65 24.28
CA VAL A 283 12.92 -0.99 22.86
C VAL A 283 14.36 -0.98 22.32
N GLU A 284 15.15 0.04 22.68
CA GLU A 284 16.58 0.08 22.30
C GLU A 284 17.38 -1.06 22.93
N TYR A 285 17.12 -1.39 24.19
CA TYR A 285 17.72 -2.53 24.84
C TYR A 285 17.35 -3.83 24.11
N PHE A 286 16.07 -4.04 23.82
CA PHE A 286 15.56 -5.20 23.11
C PHE A 286 16.21 -5.32 21.72
N ALA A 287 16.25 -4.25 20.94
CA ALA A 287 16.86 -4.22 19.62
C ALA A 287 18.37 -4.50 19.65
N ARG A 288 19.10 -4.12 20.73
CA ARG A 288 20.53 -4.44 20.85
C ARG A 288 20.81 -5.93 21.06
N HIS A 289 19.89 -6.62 21.73
CA HIS A 289 20.05 -8.05 22.04
C HIS A 289 19.48 -8.98 20.96
N HIS A 290 18.68 -8.45 20.03
CA HIS A 290 18.08 -9.21 18.93
C HIS A 290 18.52 -8.64 17.59
N SER A 291 19.30 -9.42 16.83
CA SER A 291 19.87 -8.98 15.56
C SER A 291 18.80 -8.70 14.48
N ASN A 292 17.66 -9.36 14.59
CA ASN A 292 16.52 -9.25 13.70
C ASN A 292 15.44 -8.25 14.16
N VAL A 293 15.75 -7.37 15.10
CA VAL A 293 14.85 -6.27 15.52
C VAL A 293 15.33 -4.95 14.92
N ILE A 294 14.43 -4.28 14.22
CA ILE A 294 14.62 -2.99 13.56
C ILE A 294 13.66 -2.00 14.23
N MET A 295 14.17 -0.86 14.63
CA MET A 295 13.37 0.18 15.27
C MET A 295 12.72 1.08 14.21
N TYR A 296 11.51 1.51 14.49
CA TYR A 296 10.76 2.49 13.71
C TYR A 296 10.61 3.78 14.53
N GLN A 297 10.61 4.91 13.83
CA GLN A 297 10.22 6.21 14.38
C GLN A 297 9.47 7.01 13.32
N GLY A 298 8.24 7.40 13.65
CA GLY A 298 7.45 8.30 12.82
C GLY A 298 8.03 9.71 12.77
N THR A 299 8.12 10.30 11.60
CA THR A 299 8.67 11.64 11.36
C THR A 299 7.84 12.40 10.31
N ASN A 300 8.12 13.68 10.16
CA ASN A 300 7.50 14.54 9.14
C ASN A 300 8.36 14.65 7.87
N LEU A 301 8.89 13.53 7.36
CA LEU A 301 9.62 13.52 6.08
C LEU A 301 8.71 13.96 4.94
N THR A 302 9.20 14.87 4.10
CA THR A 302 8.45 15.41 2.95
C THR A 302 8.89 14.82 1.61
N SER A 303 10.20 14.58 1.44
CA SER A 303 10.79 14.12 0.18
C SER A 303 10.80 12.60 0.01
N GLU A 304 10.86 11.85 1.13
CA GLU A 304 10.99 10.40 1.14
C GLU A 304 9.86 9.76 1.95
N THR A 305 9.53 8.51 1.67
CA THR A 305 8.59 7.73 2.47
C THR A 305 9.25 7.20 3.75
N TRP A 306 10.52 6.83 3.65
CA TRP A 306 11.35 6.45 4.78
C TRP A 306 12.84 6.48 4.42
N ARG A 307 13.70 6.52 5.43
CA ARG A 307 15.15 6.35 5.32
C ARG A 307 15.74 5.72 6.57
N MET A 308 16.91 5.14 6.45
CA MET A 308 17.68 4.73 7.64
C MET A 308 18.26 5.95 8.35
N SER A 309 18.31 5.90 9.69
CA SER A 309 18.99 6.93 10.46
C SER A 309 20.49 6.92 10.17
N GLU A 310 21.08 8.09 10.04
CA GLU A 310 22.54 8.23 9.82
C GLU A 310 23.35 7.75 11.02
N THR A 311 22.82 7.97 12.23
CA THR A 311 23.51 7.67 13.51
C THR A 311 23.19 6.27 14.01
N ASN A 312 22.04 5.70 13.65
CA ASN A 312 21.63 4.35 14.09
C ASN A 312 21.11 3.54 12.91
N LYS A 313 21.94 2.65 12.39
CA LYS A 313 21.63 1.79 11.24
C LYS A 313 20.55 0.72 11.50
N ARG A 314 19.99 0.67 12.71
CA ARG A 314 18.82 -0.15 13.05
C ARG A 314 17.56 0.67 13.27
N LEU A 315 17.58 1.95 12.92
CA LEU A 315 16.44 2.85 13.07
C LEU A 315 15.96 3.34 11.71
N ILE A 316 14.71 3.04 11.38
CA ILE A 316 14.00 3.60 10.24
C ILE A 316 13.27 4.87 10.70
N LEU A 317 13.56 5.97 10.01
CA LEU A 317 12.81 7.22 10.10
C LEU A 317 11.79 7.21 8.96
N ALA A 318 10.51 7.24 9.27
CA ALA A 318 9.47 7.12 8.26
C ALA A 318 8.47 8.28 8.29
N ALA A 319 7.97 8.66 7.12
CA ALA A 319 6.92 9.67 6.95
C ALA A 319 5.58 9.11 7.46
N ALA A 320 5.30 9.23 8.75
CA ALA A 320 4.15 8.60 9.40
C ALA A 320 2.83 8.89 8.68
N ARG A 321 2.60 10.15 8.24
CA ARG A 321 1.40 10.56 7.52
C ARG A 321 1.27 9.93 6.14
N LYS A 322 2.38 9.79 5.40
CA LYS A 322 2.38 9.13 4.08
C LYS A 322 2.00 7.66 4.22
N TRP A 323 2.55 6.97 5.21
CA TRP A 323 2.22 5.57 5.47
C TRP A 323 0.80 5.37 6.00
N GLN A 324 0.29 6.30 6.80
CA GLN A 324 -1.11 6.32 7.22
C GLN A 324 -2.05 6.46 6.01
N ALA A 325 -1.79 7.42 5.14
CA ALA A 325 -2.55 7.62 3.93
C ALA A 325 -2.46 6.41 2.97
N HIS A 326 -1.29 5.79 2.88
CA HIS A 326 -1.06 4.56 2.10
C HIS A 326 -1.91 3.41 2.62
N LEU A 327 -1.89 3.14 3.93
CA LEU A 327 -2.71 2.09 4.53
C LEU A 327 -4.20 2.31 4.28
N ILE A 328 -4.69 3.53 4.49
CA ILE A 328 -6.10 3.88 4.29
C ILE A 328 -6.51 3.66 2.83
N TYR A 329 -5.70 4.12 1.89
CA TYR A 329 -5.94 3.86 0.47
C TYR A 329 -6.00 2.36 0.20
N TYR A 330 -5.08 1.58 0.78
CA TYR A 330 -5.02 0.14 0.59
C TYR A 330 -6.25 -0.59 1.15
N LEU A 331 -6.68 -0.23 2.36
CA LEU A 331 -7.84 -0.83 3.02
C LEU A 331 -9.14 -0.63 2.22
N TYR A 332 -9.28 0.52 1.58
CA TYR A 332 -10.53 0.91 0.93
C TYR A 332 -10.50 0.91 -0.60
N SER A 333 -9.35 0.60 -1.22
CA SER A 333 -9.32 0.39 -2.68
C SER A 333 -9.99 -0.94 -3.03
N GLN A 334 -10.83 -0.94 -4.05
CA GLN A 334 -11.44 -2.18 -4.56
C GLN A 334 -10.37 -3.01 -5.27
N LYS A 335 -9.86 -4.03 -4.61
CA LYS A 335 -8.85 -4.95 -5.15
C LYS A 335 -9.44 -6.34 -5.35
N LYS A 336 -8.90 -7.02 -6.34
CA LYS A 336 -9.25 -8.42 -6.58
C LYS A 336 -8.55 -9.28 -5.53
N ARG A 337 -9.30 -10.17 -4.87
CA ARG A 337 -8.73 -11.17 -3.94
C ARG A 337 -7.68 -12.03 -4.66
N GLY A 338 -6.62 -12.37 -3.95
CA GLY A 338 -5.57 -13.25 -4.45
C GLY A 338 -4.40 -12.54 -5.13
N GLN A 339 -4.43 -11.22 -5.29
CA GLN A 339 -3.31 -10.46 -5.84
C GLN A 339 -3.19 -9.09 -5.16
N ASN A 340 -2.04 -8.85 -4.52
CA ASN A 340 -1.77 -7.62 -3.77
C ASN A 340 -2.94 -7.27 -2.82
N TYR A 341 -3.42 -8.27 -2.08
CA TYR A 341 -4.59 -8.18 -1.23
C TYR A 341 -4.21 -8.33 0.24
N LEU A 342 -4.94 -7.65 1.12
CA LEU A 342 -4.79 -7.79 2.56
C LEU A 342 -5.75 -8.86 3.08
N TYR A 343 -5.23 -9.82 3.83
CA TYR A 343 -6.01 -10.86 4.48
C TYR A 343 -5.82 -10.83 5.99
N PHE A 344 -6.93 -11.02 6.73
CA PHE A 344 -6.90 -11.25 8.18
C PHE A 344 -7.19 -12.71 8.50
N HIS A 345 -6.64 -13.18 9.62
CA HIS A 345 -7.00 -14.48 10.15
C HIS A 345 -8.51 -14.56 10.42
N PRO A 346 -9.19 -15.68 10.12
CA PRO A 346 -10.63 -15.83 10.39
C PRO A 346 -11.01 -15.53 11.85
N ASP A 347 -10.14 -15.89 12.79
CA ASP A 347 -10.34 -15.68 14.24
C ASP A 347 -9.88 -14.28 14.72
N THR A 348 -9.55 -13.36 13.80
CA THR A 348 -9.22 -11.98 14.19
C THR A 348 -10.38 -11.38 14.97
N LYS A 349 -10.09 -10.89 16.18
CA LYS A 349 -11.09 -10.30 17.08
C LYS A 349 -11.73 -9.05 16.48
N ASP A 350 -12.97 -8.79 16.82
CA ASP A 350 -13.71 -7.60 16.35
C ASP A 350 -13.06 -6.29 16.81
N GLU A 351 -12.44 -6.30 18.00
CA GLU A 351 -11.74 -5.16 18.56
C GLU A 351 -10.58 -4.72 17.63
N VAL A 352 -9.81 -5.68 17.10
CA VAL A 352 -8.73 -5.40 16.14
C VAL A 352 -9.27 -4.70 14.89
N ILE A 353 -10.37 -5.22 14.33
CA ILE A 353 -11.00 -4.63 13.15
C ILE A 353 -11.55 -3.22 13.45
N LYS A 354 -12.17 -3.05 14.63
CA LYS A 354 -12.70 -1.74 15.06
C LYS A 354 -11.61 -0.69 15.21
N GLU A 355 -10.46 -1.04 15.79
CA GLU A 355 -9.32 -0.12 15.90
C GLU A 355 -8.71 0.24 14.54
N ILE A 356 -8.71 -0.69 13.59
CA ILE A 356 -8.23 -0.39 12.23
C ILE A 356 -9.16 0.58 11.49
N VAL A 357 -10.48 0.45 11.65
CA VAL A 357 -11.44 1.31 10.93
C VAL A 357 -11.83 2.60 11.67
N CYS A 358 -11.42 2.78 12.93
CA CYS A 358 -11.75 3.98 13.70
C CYS A 358 -10.99 5.24 13.25
N VAL A 359 -9.90 5.08 12.50
CA VAL A 359 -9.10 6.19 11.98
C VAL A 359 -9.79 6.79 10.76
N LYS A 360 -10.14 8.06 10.85
CA LYS A 360 -10.91 8.81 9.84
C LYS A 360 -10.18 10.08 9.42
N PRO A 361 -10.49 10.61 8.21
CA PRO A 361 -9.94 11.90 7.81
C PRO A 361 -10.37 12.98 8.81
N ASP A 362 -9.41 13.79 9.22
CA ASP A 362 -9.72 15.00 9.99
C ASP A 362 -10.50 15.96 9.09
N ASN A 363 -11.83 15.99 9.25
CA ASN A 363 -12.74 16.89 8.53
C ASN A 363 -12.58 18.34 8.99
N GLY A 364 -11.41 18.67 9.49
CA GLY A 364 -10.87 19.99 9.82
C GLY A 364 -11.88 21.10 10.04
N LYS A 365 -12.46 21.15 11.22
CA LYS A 365 -13.19 22.35 11.69
C LYS A 365 -12.25 23.48 12.08
N LYS A 366 -10.93 23.32 11.96
CA LYS A 366 -9.93 24.33 12.29
C LYS A 366 -9.27 24.87 11.01
N PHE A 367 -9.24 26.16 10.88
CA PHE A 367 -8.50 26.89 9.85
C PHE A 367 -7.04 26.40 9.85
N GLY A 368 -6.55 25.86 8.73
CA GLY A 368 -5.20 25.35 8.60
C GLY A 368 -5.04 23.84 8.85
N SER A 369 -6.14 23.08 8.93
CA SER A 369 -6.05 21.62 9.01
C SER A 369 -5.40 21.04 7.75
N ASP A 370 -4.39 20.21 7.99
CA ASP A 370 -3.71 19.45 6.97
C ASP A 370 -4.70 18.41 6.40
N PRO A 371 -5.05 18.47 5.10
CA PRO A 371 -5.99 17.54 4.50
C PRO A 371 -5.47 16.09 4.50
N GLU A 372 -4.20 15.87 4.83
CA GLU A 372 -3.60 14.54 4.96
C GLU A 372 -3.67 13.97 6.38
N ARG A 373 -4.25 14.70 7.32
CA ARG A 373 -4.34 14.26 8.70
C ARG A 373 -5.55 13.34 8.89
N TRP A 374 -5.27 12.16 9.37
CA TRP A 374 -6.25 11.18 9.78
C TRP A 374 -6.14 10.99 11.29
N GLU A 375 -7.26 10.97 11.97
CA GLU A 375 -7.31 10.85 13.43
C GLU A 375 -8.32 9.78 13.85
N PRO A 376 -8.09 9.11 14.99
CA PRO A 376 -9.07 8.18 15.53
C PRO A 376 -10.36 8.92 15.92
N GLU A 377 -11.49 8.33 15.62
CA GLU A 377 -12.80 8.89 15.95
C GLU A 377 -12.93 9.00 17.47
N ASN A 378 -13.20 10.22 17.98
CA ASN A 378 -13.37 10.51 19.40
C ASN A 378 -12.20 10.09 20.30
N GLY A 379 -10.98 10.05 19.79
CA GLY A 379 -9.81 9.61 20.55
C GLY A 379 -9.81 8.11 20.83
N ALA A 380 -10.47 7.31 19.99
CA ALA A 380 -10.48 5.85 20.11
C ALA A 380 -9.06 5.26 20.01
N GLN A 381 -8.86 4.14 20.68
CA GLN A 381 -7.64 3.35 20.57
C GLN A 381 -7.46 2.88 19.12
N HIS A 382 -6.24 2.98 18.59
CA HIS A 382 -5.92 2.69 17.19
C HIS A 382 -4.55 2.01 17.01
N ASP A 383 -4.05 1.38 18.05
CA ASP A 383 -2.70 0.79 18.06
C ASP A 383 -2.57 -0.33 17.01
N PHE A 384 -3.65 -1.10 16.75
CA PHE A 384 -3.66 -2.09 15.66
C PHE A 384 -3.62 -1.45 14.26
N PHE A 385 -4.18 -0.25 14.08
CA PHE A 385 -4.01 0.50 12.84
C PHE A 385 -2.56 0.91 12.65
N ASP A 386 -1.89 1.42 13.69
CA ASP A 386 -0.50 1.83 13.62
C ASP A 386 0.43 0.64 13.39
N THR A 387 0.16 -0.48 14.04
CA THR A 387 0.89 -1.74 13.82
C THR A 387 0.73 -2.26 12.39
N LEU A 388 -0.48 -2.19 11.82
CA LEU A 388 -0.74 -2.58 10.43
C LEU A 388 -0.08 -1.59 9.43
N LYS A 389 -0.07 -0.30 9.73
CA LYS A 389 0.68 0.71 8.96
C LYS A 389 2.17 0.36 8.88
N MET A 390 2.74 -0.06 10.01
CA MET A 390 4.13 -0.51 10.07
C MET A 390 4.37 -1.79 9.26
N ALA A 391 3.37 -2.67 9.11
CA ALA A 391 3.50 -3.87 8.29
C ALA A 391 3.71 -3.53 6.81
N TYR A 392 3.03 -2.53 6.27
CA TYR A 392 3.28 -2.05 4.90
C TYR A 392 4.65 -1.40 4.74
N LEU A 393 5.10 -0.63 5.72
CA LEU A 393 6.46 -0.10 5.75
C LEU A 393 7.49 -1.24 5.79
N ALA A 394 7.26 -2.28 6.59
CA ALA A 394 8.15 -3.44 6.70
C ALA A 394 8.29 -4.18 5.36
N VAL A 395 7.20 -4.32 4.60
CA VAL A 395 7.23 -4.89 3.25
C VAL A 395 8.07 -4.01 2.31
N ASP A 396 7.83 -2.70 2.27
CA ASP A 396 8.59 -1.78 1.40
C ASP A 396 10.08 -1.75 1.79
N PHE A 397 10.38 -1.75 3.09
CA PHE A 397 11.75 -1.88 3.61
C PHE A 397 12.42 -3.17 3.11
N ALA A 398 11.75 -4.31 3.26
CA ALA A 398 12.31 -5.59 2.84
C ALA A 398 12.53 -5.65 1.31
N ILE A 399 11.60 -5.12 0.51
CA ILE A 399 11.73 -5.05 -0.95
C ILE A 399 12.94 -4.20 -1.36
N LYS A 400 13.18 -3.07 -0.71
CA LYS A 400 14.25 -2.15 -1.06
C LYS A 400 15.63 -2.56 -0.54
N THR A 401 15.67 -3.25 0.60
CA THR A 401 16.94 -3.53 1.29
C THR A 401 17.39 -4.98 1.23
N MET A 402 16.48 -5.92 0.98
CA MET A 402 16.77 -7.35 1.01
C MET A 402 16.56 -7.96 -0.37
N SER A 403 17.52 -8.78 -0.81
CA SER A 403 17.34 -9.57 -2.04
C SER A 403 16.20 -10.59 -1.85
N ARG A 404 15.25 -10.68 -2.82
CA ARG A 404 14.22 -11.73 -2.84
C ARG A 404 14.79 -13.15 -2.79
N LYS A 405 16.05 -13.35 -3.21
CA LYS A 405 16.75 -14.62 -3.02
C LYS A 405 16.87 -14.99 -1.55
N ARG A 406 17.04 -14.02 -0.65
CA ARG A 406 17.09 -14.24 0.80
C ARG A 406 15.73 -14.63 1.38
N TRP A 407 14.64 -14.12 0.83
CA TRP A 407 13.29 -14.49 1.27
C TRP A 407 12.98 -15.97 0.99
N ARG A 408 13.61 -16.58 -0.04
CA ARG A 408 13.45 -18.00 -0.36
C ARG A 408 13.97 -18.92 0.74
N PHE A 409 14.84 -18.45 1.63
CA PHE A 409 15.28 -19.22 2.80
C PHE A 409 14.20 -19.27 3.89
N CYS A 410 13.26 -18.34 3.90
CA CYS A 410 12.04 -18.46 4.70
C CYS A 410 11.09 -19.55 4.17
N LYS A 411 11.35 -20.10 2.97
CA LYS A 411 10.65 -21.25 2.40
C LYS A 411 11.28 -22.58 2.84
N ALA A 412 11.54 -22.75 4.14
CA ALA A 412 12.01 -24.02 4.67
C ALA A 412 11.28 -25.25 4.09
N PRO A 413 9.96 -25.24 3.85
CA PRO A 413 9.25 -26.39 3.32
C PRO A 413 9.56 -26.74 1.88
N SER A 414 9.94 -25.78 1.03
CA SER A 414 10.32 -26.11 -0.35
C SER A 414 11.64 -26.88 -0.42
N LEU A 415 12.53 -26.68 0.55
CA LEU A 415 13.72 -27.50 0.75
C LEU A 415 13.34 -28.84 1.39
N LEU A 416 12.47 -28.86 2.39
CA LEU A 416 12.06 -30.04 3.14
C LEU A 416 11.18 -30.99 2.33
N ARG A 417 10.35 -30.51 1.40
CA ARG A 417 9.56 -31.36 0.48
C ARG A 417 10.38 -32.25 -0.43
N ARG A 418 11.70 -31.97 -0.63
CA ARG A 418 12.62 -32.83 -1.38
C ARG A 418 13.19 -33.98 -0.55
N TRP A 419 12.90 -34.04 0.74
CA TRP A 419 13.55 -34.92 1.69
C TRP A 419 12.48 -35.80 2.34
N GLU A 420 12.39 -37.04 1.85
CA GLU A 420 11.34 -38.00 2.24
C GLU A 420 11.60 -38.70 3.58
N THR A 421 12.73 -38.45 4.24
CA THR A 421 13.12 -39.13 5.47
C THR A 421 13.28 -38.16 6.66
N GLN A 422 13.01 -38.64 7.86
CA GLN A 422 13.14 -37.86 9.09
C GLN A 422 14.56 -37.31 9.32
N ILE A 423 15.60 -38.10 9.01
CA ILE A 423 17.02 -37.72 9.10
C ILE A 423 17.34 -36.58 8.13
N ALA A 424 16.77 -36.61 6.96
CA ALA A 424 16.95 -35.61 5.96
C ALA A 424 16.24 -34.28 6.38
N ALA A 425 15.09 -34.35 7.02
CA ALA A 425 14.39 -33.17 7.56
C ALA A 425 15.19 -32.51 8.69
N GLU A 426 15.77 -33.26 9.60
CA GLU A 426 16.62 -32.75 10.68
C GLU A 426 17.88 -32.03 10.14
N ASN A 427 18.54 -32.63 9.16
CA ASN A 427 19.71 -32.00 8.51
C ASN A 427 19.30 -30.71 7.75
N ALA A 428 18.14 -30.71 7.10
CA ALA A 428 17.64 -29.53 6.42
C ALA A 428 17.29 -28.38 7.39
N VAL A 429 16.72 -28.71 8.54
CA VAL A 429 16.46 -27.74 9.62
C VAL A 429 17.77 -27.16 10.15
N GLN A 430 18.79 -28.00 10.37
CA GLN A 430 20.12 -27.53 10.78
C GLN A 430 20.76 -26.61 9.75
N GLN A 431 20.75 -27.00 8.47
CA GLN A 431 21.28 -26.16 7.40
C GLN A 431 20.52 -24.84 7.30
N TYR A 432 19.20 -24.87 7.46
CA TYR A 432 18.38 -23.66 7.48
C TYR A 432 18.73 -22.72 8.64
N GLN A 433 18.95 -23.28 9.84
CA GLN A 433 19.39 -22.51 11.00
C GLN A 433 20.78 -21.91 10.82
N GLU A 434 21.71 -22.63 10.17
CA GLU A 434 23.04 -22.11 9.82
C GLU A 434 22.97 -20.97 8.80
N VAL A 435 22.10 -21.11 7.79
CA VAL A 435 21.87 -20.06 6.80
C VAL A 435 21.31 -18.80 7.46
N ILE A 436 20.30 -18.93 8.33
CA ILE A 436 19.76 -17.80 9.10
C ILE A 436 20.85 -17.14 9.93
N LYS A 437 21.67 -17.92 10.67
CA LYS A 437 22.78 -17.38 11.45
C LYS A 437 23.81 -16.61 10.59
N ASN A 438 24.10 -17.12 9.39
CA ASN A 438 25.02 -16.45 8.48
C ASN A 438 24.41 -15.18 7.87
N GLU A 439 23.13 -15.24 7.51
CA GLU A 439 22.40 -14.05 7.06
C GLU A 439 22.26 -12.99 8.12
N ASP A 440 22.02 -13.38 9.38
CA ASP A 440 22.01 -12.44 10.49
C ASP A 440 23.37 -11.78 10.69
N LYS A 441 24.49 -12.50 10.49
CA LYS A 441 25.82 -11.90 10.48
C LYS A 441 26.04 -10.91 9.33
N GLU A 442 25.57 -11.24 8.13
CA GLU A 442 25.65 -10.33 6.98
C GLU A 442 24.74 -9.11 7.15
N ARG A 443 23.54 -9.29 7.72
CA ARG A 443 22.63 -8.18 8.08
C ARG A 443 23.25 -7.27 9.12
N LEU A 444 23.89 -7.85 10.15
CA LEU A 444 24.65 -7.09 11.14
C LEU A 444 25.82 -6.30 10.53
N ALA A 445 26.52 -6.90 9.54
CA ALA A 445 27.56 -6.21 8.79
C ALA A 445 27.01 -5.06 7.96
N TRP A 446 25.83 -5.25 7.33
CA TRP A 446 25.15 -4.20 6.58
C TRP A 446 24.69 -3.04 7.48
N PHE A 447 24.20 -3.32 8.70
CA PHE A 447 23.83 -2.30 9.69
C PHE A 447 25.03 -1.58 10.31
N LYS A 448 26.27 -2.11 10.15
CA LYS A 448 27.50 -1.49 10.65
C LYS A 448 28.22 -0.60 9.63
N GLN A 449 27.86 -0.72 8.32
CA GLN A 449 28.28 0.18 7.24
C GLN A 449 27.36 1.41 7.18
#